data_0796cf0b936e9e5c5802be61e8207137
#
_entry.id   0796cf0b936e9e5c5802be61e8207137
#
_cell.length_a   1.000
_cell.length_b   1.000
_cell.length_c   1.000
_cell.angle_alpha   90.00
_cell.angle_beta   90.00
_cell.angle_gamma   90.00
#
_symmetry.space_group_name_H-M   'P 1'
#
loop_
_entity.id
_entity.type
_entity.pdbx_description
1 polymer ?
#
loop_
_entity_poly.entity_id
_entity_poly.type
_entity_poly.pdbx_seq_one_letter_code
_entity_poly.pdbx_strand_id
1 'polypeptide(L)'
;MTTIYLIRHAEAEGNLYRRVHGWYNSLITENGFRQIAALEARFRDVPVDAVYSSDLFRTSATARAVYIPKNLPLNTDPGLREMNLGDWEDLPFGYVRHRWPEEMERFNRSDPTWQAPGGESFFQLGDRIEGAVRAIARKHPNQTVVLFSHGMAIRQFIARVKAVPPEEWHDVPHGDNTAVTRLTFDGDQFGLELELDNSHLPEEISTLARQAWWRRGGKAKDVNLWYRPIRWEEERELYLEARREAWTSTHGEGVPFDGEGFLRDARLHLSHTPWGVTLAFAGDDLAGMFQLDPERYSQDNAGYIPFCYIV
;
A
#
# COMPACT_ATOMS: atom_id res chain seq x y z
N MET A 1 -12.30 -4.46 32.75
CA MET A 1 -12.36 -3.73 31.48
C MET A 1 -11.08 -4.03 30.70
N THR A 2 -11.17 -4.41 29.44
CA THR A 2 -9.99 -4.73 28.60
C THR A 2 -9.46 -3.46 27.96
N THR A 3 -8.15 -3.23 28.03
CA THR A 3 -7.49 -2.14 27.30
C THR A 3 -6.96 -2.67 25.97
N ILE A 4 -7.25 -1.98 24.88
CA ILE A 4 -6.86 -2.39 23.53
C ILE A 4 -6.03 -1.28 22.88
N TYR A 5 -4.84 -1.62 22.41
CA TYR A 5 -4.06 -0.79 21.51
C TYR A 5 -4.19 -1.36 20.09
N LEU A 6 -4.83 -0.64 19.19
CA LEU A 6 -4.98 -1.01 17.79
C LEU A 6 -4.00 -0.16 16.97
N ILE A 7 -3.06 -0.81 16.27
CA ILE A 7 -1.90 -0.17 15.67
C ILE A 7 -1.87 -0.50 14.17
N ARG A 8 -1.69 0.53 13.34
CA ARG A 8 -1.44 0.35 11.90
C ARG A 8 -0.02 -0.19 11.68
N HIS A 9 0.17 -1.07 10.69
CA HIS A 9 1.50 -1.52 10.26
C HIS A 9 2.44 -0.36 9.91
N ALA A 10 3.76 -0.57 10.02
CA ALA A 10 4.80 0.35 9.60
C ALA A 10 4.82 0.53 8.06
N GLU A 11 5.51 1.56 7.58
CA GLU A 11 5.63 1.84 6.15
C GLU A 11 6.13 0.59 5.39
N ALA A 12 5.39 0.23 4.36
CA ALA A 12 5.68 -0.89 3.48
C ALA A 12 5.76 -0.39 2.02
N GLU A 13 6.28 -1.22 1.13
CA GLU A 13 6.46 -0.91 -0.29
C GLU A 13 5.18 -0.37 -0.95
N GLY A 14 4.01 -0.92 -0.61
CA GLY A 14 2.75 -0.41 -1.12
C GLY A 14 2.46 1.04 -0.70
N ASN A 15 2.94 1.49 0.47
CA ASN A 15 2.86 2.90 0.85
C ASN A 15 3.87 3.75 0.06
N LEU A 16 5.13 3.31 0.01
CA LEU A 16 6.22 4.03 -0.64
C LEU A 16 5.99 4.20 -2.15
N TYR A 17 5.64 3.11 -2.83
CA TYR A 17 5.47 3.07 -4.29
C TYR A 17 4.03 3.32 -4.73
N ARG A 18 3.13 3.70 -3.82
CA ARG A 18 1.73 4.00 -4.12
C ARG A 18 1.04 2.83 -4.86
N ARG A 19 1.24 1.61 -4.36
CA ARG A 19 0.60 0.39 -4.84
C ARG A 19 -0.54 -0.03 -3.92
N VAL A 20 -1.59 -0.59 -4.52
CA VAL A 20 -2.70 -1.20 -3.79
C VAL A 20 -2.17 -2.44 -3.06
N HIS A 21 -2.27 -2.45 -1.75
CA HIS A 21 -1.80 -3.55 -0.92
C HIS A 21 -2.81 -3.88 0.20
N GLY A 22 -3.97 -4.33 -0.20
CA GLY A 22 -4.95 -4.90 0.71
C GLY A 22 -4.44 -6.24 1.25
N TRP A 23 -4.65 -7.32 0.54
CA TRP A 23 -4.13 -8.64 0.87
C TRP A 23 -2.78 -8.96 0.20
N TYR A 24 -2.37 -8.19 -0.80
CA TYR A 24 -1.02 -8.28 -1.33
C TYR A 24 0.03 -8.09 -0.22
N ASN A 25 1.03 -8.98 -0.18
CA ASN A 25 1.95 -9.10 0.95
C ASN A 25 3.25 -8.32 0.71
N SER A 26 3.19 -6.99 0.76
CA SER A 26 4.32 -6.08 0.58
C SER A 26 5.30 -6.09 1.75
N LEU A 27 6.59 -5.84 1.46
CA LEU A 27 7.67 -5.81 2.44
C LEU A 27 7.74 -4.47 3.17
N ILE A 28 8.36 -4.47 4.36
CA ILE A 28 8.65 -3.24 5.13
C ILE A 28 9.79 -2.48 4.46
N THR A 29 9.66 -1.15 4.36
CA THR A 29 10.71 -0.26 3.86
C THR A 29 11.78 0.02 4.93
N GLU A 30 12.92 0.58 4.53
CA GLU A 30 13.93 1.07 5.48
C GLU A 30 13.34 2.08 6.47
N ASN A 31 12.52 3.02 5.98
CA ASN A 31 11.81 3.97 6.84
C ASN A 31 10.83 3.25 7.78
N GLY A 32 10.15 2.20 7.31
CA GLY A 32 9.27 1.38 8.13
C GLY A 32 10.01 0.71 9.31
N PHE A 33 11.24 0.27 9.14
CA PHE A 33 12.06 -0.24 10.26
C PHE A 33 12.40 0.86 11.28
N ARG A 34 12.60 2.10 10.85
CA ARG A 34 12.79 3.25 11.76
C ARG A 34 11.52 3.54 12.55
N GLN A 35 10.35 3.45 11.91
CA GLN A 35 9.05 3.58 12.58
C GLN A 35 8.82 2.45 13.61
N ILE A 36 9.20 1.22 13.29
CA ILE A 36 9.15 0.07 14.23
C ILE A 36 9.99 0.34 15.47
N ALA A 37 11.21 0.88 15.32
CA ALA A 37 12.08 1.23 16.44
C ALA A 37 11.47 2.35 17.32
N ALA A 38 10.84 3.37 16.72
CA ALA A 38 10.12 4.42 17.45
C ALA A 38 8.91 3.85 18.23
N LEU A 39 8.17 2.92 17.61
CA LEU A 39 7.06 2.24 18.26
C LEU A 39 7.53 1.37 19.43
N GLU A 40 8.64 0.65 19.32
CA GLU A 40 9.26 -0.12 20.40
C GLU A 40 9.58 0.77 21.59
N ALA A 41 10.19 1.93 21.36
CA ALA A 41 10.48 2.91 22.42
C ALA A 41 9.20 3.39 23.10
N ARG A 42 8.13 3.67 22.36
CA ARG A 42 6.81 4.07 22.89
C ARG A 42 6.20 3.01 23.80
N PHE A 43 6.35 1.73 23.47
CA PHE A 43 5.73 0.63 24.23
C PHE A 43 6.62 0.07 25.34
N ARG A 44 7.82 0.60 25.56
CA ARG A 44 8.79 0.10 26.56
C ARG A 44 8.16 -0.11 27.92
N ASP A 45 7.48 0.90 28.44
CA ASP A 45 6.92 0.92 29.79
C ASP A 45 5.42 0.60 29.84
N VAL A 46 4.80 0.30 28.71
CA VAL A 46 3.40 -0.08 28.63
C VAL A 46 3.26 -1.55 29.02
N PRO A 47 2.49 -1.90 30.07
CA PRO A 47 2.21 -3.29 30.37
C PRO A 47 1.35 -3.91 29.27
N VAL A 48 1.73 -5.10 28.80
CA VAL A 48 1.03 -5.83 27.72
C VAL A 48 0.90 -7.29 28.10
N ASP A 49 -0.31 -7.83 28.02
CA ASP A 49 -0.61 -9.22 28.38
C ASP A 49 -0.68 -10.13 27.13
N ALA A 50 -1.10 -9.61 25.97
CA ALA A 50 -1.18 -10.37 24.74
C ALA A 50 -0.97 -9.50 23.50
N VAL A 51 -0.40 -10.11 22.44
CA VAL A 51 -0.17 -9.45 21.16
C VAL A 51 -0.79 -10.27 20.03
N TYR A 52 -1.57 -9.59 19.19
CA TYR A 52 -2.20 -10.13 18.02
C TYR A 52 -1.80 -9.34 16.79
N SER A 53 -1.78 -9.97 15.64
CA SER A 53 -1.52 -9.35 14.35
C SER A 53 -2.39 -9.96 13.27
N SER A 54 -2.75 -9.18 12.26
CA SER A 54 -3.06 -9.76 10.96
C SER A 54 -1.88 -10.67 10.54
N ASP A 55 -2.17 -11.70 9.78
CA ASP A 55 -1.18 -12.66 9.29
C ASP A 55 -0.36 -12.16 8.09
N LEU A 56 -0.62 -10.92 7.61
CA LEU A 56 0.17 -10.30 6.57
C LEU A 56 1.55 -9.86 7.10
N PHE A 57 2.58 -10.03 6.27
CA PHE A 57 3.98 -9.81 6.68
C PHE A 57 4.22 -8.44 7.31
N ARG A 58 3.71 -7.35 6.71
CA ARG A 58 3.92 -5.98 7.21
C ARG A 58 3.40 -5.74 8.63
N THR A 59 2.28 -6.37 9.01
CA THR A 59 1.74 -6.28 10.38
C THR A 59 2.53 -7.15 11.34
N SER A 60 2.84 -8.39 10.97
CA SER A 60 3.63 -9.30 11.80
C SER A 60 5.05 -8.76 12.03
N ALA A 61 5.67 -8.14 11.01
CA ALA A 61 6.96 -7.48 11.15
C ALA A 61 6.88 -6.26 12.09
N THR A 62 5.80 -5.47 12.00
CA THR A 62 5.59 -4.32 12.89
C THR A 62 5.37 -4.77 14.34
N ALA A 63 4.66 -5.86 14.55
CA ALA A 63 4.36 -6.39 15.88
C ALA A 63 5.62 -6.76 16.67
N ARG A 64 6.76 -6.99 15.99
CA ARG A 64 8.07 -7.25 16.63
C ARG A 64 8.47 -6.16 17.62
N ALA A 65 8.04 -4.92 17.40
CA ALA A 65 8.26 -3.80 18.33
C ALA A 65 7.70 -4.04 19.72
N VAL A 66 6.71 -4.92 19.86
CA VAL A 66 6.05 -5.16 21.14
C VAL A 66 6.28 -6.57 21.66
N TYR A 67 6.01 -7.61 20.85
CA TYR A 67 6.04 -8.98 21.37
C TYR A 67 7.45 -9.48 21.68
N ILE A 68 8.48 -9.04 20.95
CA ILE A 68 9.88 -9.48 21.21
C ILE A 68 10.40 -8.91 22.54
N PRO A 69 10.41 -7.57 22.78
CA PRO A 69 10.90 -7.02 24.04
C PRO A 69 10.11 -7.47 25.28
N LYS A 70 8.83 -7.81 25.10
CA LYS A 70 7.95 -8.29 26.16
C LYS A 70 8.01 -9.80 26.37
N ASN A 71 8.75 -10.53 25.53
CA ASN A 71 8.83 -12.00 25.55
C ASN A 71 7.45 -12.67 25.50
N LEU A 72 6.55 -12.14 24.64
CA LEU A 72 5.19 -12.65 24.46
C LEU A 72 5.09 -13.44 23.14
N PRO A 73 4.19 -14.42 23.03
CA PRO A 73 3.89 -15.04 21.75
C PRO A 73 3.14 -14.07 20.83
N LEU A 74 3.41 -14.14 19.53
CA LEU A 74 2.58 -13.47 18.52
C LEU A 74 1.44 -14.40 18.11
N ASN A 75 0.20 -13.94 18.31
CA ASN A 75 -0.99 -14.61 17.79
C ASN A 75 -1.40 -13.96 16.47
N THR A 76 -1.76 -14.74 15.46
CA THR A 76 -2.25 -14.21 14.18
C THR A 76 -3.74 -14.44 14.02
N ASP A 77 -4.43 -13.43 13.45
CA ASP A 77 -5.87 -13.51 13.16
C ASP A 77 -6.15 -12.88 11.79
N PRO A 78 -6.59 -13.66 10.78
CA PRO A 78 -6.98 -13.13 9.46
C PRO A 78 -8.11 -12.10 9.51
N GLY A 79 -8.91 -12.09 10.58
CA GLY A 79 -9.94 -11.07 10.82
C GLY A 79 -9.37 -9.66 10.98
N LEU A 80 -8.08 -9.53 11.29
CA LEU A 80 -7.36 -8.24 11.39
C LEU A 80 -6.75 -7.78 10.05
N ARG A 81 -6.91 -8.51 8.93
CA ARG A 81 -6.39 -8.12 7.62
C ARG A 81 -6.99 -6.80 7.13
N GLU A 82 -6.28 -6.19 6.18
CA GLU A 82 -6.76 -5.06 5.39
C GLU A 82 -7.97 -5.46 4.53
N MET A 83 -8.63 -4.48 3.95
CA MET A 83 -9.64 -4.68 2.92
C MET A 83 -9.06 -5.53 1.78
N ASN A 84 -9.77 -6.58 1.40
CA ASN A 84 -9.45 -7.32 0.18
C ASN A 84 -9.84 -6.45 -1.02
N LEU A 85 -8.86 -5.99 -1.78
CA LEU A 85 -9.08 -5.13 -2.95
C LEU A 85 -9.13 -5.91 -4.27
N GLY A 86 -9.16 -7.25 -4.21
CA GLY A 86 -9.45 -8.13 -5.34
C GLY A 86 -8.58 -7.86 -6.55
N ASP A 87 -9.21 -7.55 -7.70
CA ASP A 87 -8.52 -7.33 -8.98
C ASP A 87 -7.59 -6.09 -8.97
N TRP A 88 -7.66 -5.24 -7.94
CA TRP A 88 -6.76 -4.10 -7.80
C TRP A 88 -5.46 -4.43 -7.06
N GLU A 89 -5.37 -5.59 -6.42
CA GLU A 89 -4.19 -5.98 -5.63
C GLU A 89 -2.91 -5.88 -6.46
N ASP A 90 -1.88 -5.28 -5.85
CA ASP A 90 -0.56 -5.04 -6.42
C ASP A 90 -0.51 -4.09 -7.64
N LEU A 91 -1.61 -3.45 -8.02
CA LEU A 91 -1.61 -2.42 -9.04
C LEU A 91 -1.20 -1.05 -8.47
N PRO A 92 -0.48 -0.20 -9.23
CA PRO A 92 -0.28 1.20 -8.84
C PRO A 92 -1.62 1.94 -8.72
N PHE A 93 -1.80 2.76 -7.69
CA PHE A 93 -3.02 3.58 -7.54
C PHE A 93 -3.26 4.48 -8.76
N GLY A 94 -2.20 5.01 -9.39
CA GLY A 94 -2.32 5.78 -10.62
C GLY A 94 -2.89 4.97 -11.78
N TYR A 95 -2.49 3.69 -11.91
CA TYR A 95 -3.04 2.79 -12.92
C TYR A 95 -4.52 2.50 -12.69
N VAL A 96 -4.90 2.20 -11.42
CA VAL A 96 -6.31 1.98 -11.05
C VAL A 96 -7.15 3.21 -11.36
N ARG A 97 -6.68 4.40 -10.98
CA ARG A 97 -7.34 5.68 -11.26
C ARG A 97 -7.52 5.93 -12.76
N HIS A 98 -6.50 5.62 -13.56
CA HIS A 98 -6.57 5.79 -15.00
C HIS A 98 -7.54 4.78 -15.66
N ARG A 99 -7.51 3.53 -15.21
CA ARG A 99 -8.28 2.42 -15.79
C ARG A 99 -9.73 2.41 -15.34
N TRP A 100 -10.00 2.78 -14.07
CA TRP A 100 -11.33 2.76 -13.43
C TRP A 100 -11.56 4.05 -12.62
N PRO A 101 -11.64 5.22 -13.26
CA PRO A 101 -11.69 6.50 -12.56
C PRO A 101 -12.92 6.65 -11.65
N GLU A 102 -14.09 6.20 -12.10
CA GLU A 102 -15.33 6.27 -11.33
C GLU A 102 -15.29 5.37 -10.09
N GLU A 103 -14.79 4.14 -10.24
CA GLU A 103 -14.65 3.19 -9.13
C GLU A 103 -13.62 3.69 -8.11
N MET A 104 -12.52 4.28 -8.59
CA MET A 104 -11.51 4.88 -7.71
C MET A 104 -12.06 6.09 -6.94
N GLU A 105 -12.93 6.89 -7.55
CA GLU A 105 -13.58 8.00 -6.86
C GLU A 105 -14.55 7.49 -5.78
N ARG A 106 -15.35 6.46 -6.07
CA ARG A 106 -16.24 5.81 -5.10
C ARG A 106 -15.48 5.22 -3.92
N PHE A 107 -14.36 4.54 -4.19
CA PHE A 107 -13.44 4.04 -3.16
C PHE A 107 -12.90 5.18 -2.28
N ASN A 108 -12.41 6.27 -2.88
CA ASN A 108 -11.86 7.41 -2.14
C ASN A 108 -12.89 8.11 -1.26
N ARG A 109 -14.16 8.11 -1.67
CA ARG A 109 -15.28 8.63 -0.89
C ARG A 109 -15.81 7.64 0.17
N SER A 110 -15.22 6.44 0.23
CA SER A 110 -15.73 5.36 1.08
C SER A 110 -17.23 5.11 0.85
N ASP A 111 -17.66 5.12 -0.44
CA ASP A 111 -19.06 4.92 -0.83
C ASP A 111 -19.57 3.60 -0.25
N PRO A 112 -20.59 3.61 0.63
CA PRO A 112 -21.07 2.41 1.31
C PRO A 112 -21.61 1.33 0.35
N THR A 113 -21.98 1.72 -0.87
CA THR A 113 -22.47 0.78 -1.90
C THR A 113 -21.35 0.21 -2.77
N TRP A 114 -20.11 0.67 -2.60
CA TRP A 114 -18.98 0.21 -3.37
C TRP A 114 -18.42 -1.11 -2.82
N GLN A 115 -18.00 -1.95 -3.74
CA GLN A 115 -17.27 -3.20 -3.45
C GLN A 115 -16.10 -3.33 -4.42
N ALA A 116 -14.95 -3.75 -3.90
CA ALA A 116 -13.80 -4.05 -4.75
C ALA A 116 -14.14 -5.19 -5.73
N PRO A 117 -13.81 -5.06 -7.03
CA PRO A 117 -13.98 -6.16 -7.98
C PRO A 117 -13.22 -7.41 -7.50
N GLY A 118 -13.92 -8.52 -7.26
CA GLY A 118 -13.35 -9.73 -6.68
C GLY A 118 -12.93 -9.64 -5.21
N GLY A 119 -13.28 -8.56 -4.51
CA GLY A 119 -12.87 -8.28 -3.14
C GLY A 119 -14.03 -7.96 -2.19
N GLU A 120 -13.73 -7.19 -1.13
CA GLU A 120 -14.68 -6.84 -0.06
C GLU A 120 -15.37 -5.49 -0.31
N SER A 121 -16.59 -5.33 0.25
CA SER A 121 -17.20 -4.03 0.48
C SER A 121 -16.73 -3.41 1.82
N PHE A 122 -17.01 -2.12 2.01
CA PHE A 122 -16.74 -1.45 3.30
C PHE A 122 -17.54 -2.06 4.46
N PHE A 123 -18.76 -2.53 4.21
CA PHE A 123 -19.56 -3.23 5.24
C PHE A 123 -18.94 -4.57 5.64
N GLN A 124 -18.54 -5.39 4.66
CA GLN A 124 -17.89 -6.68 4.92
C GLN A 124 -16.59 -6.51 5.71
N LEU A 125 -15.76 -5.54 5.33
CA LEU A 125 -14.56 -5.17 6.07
C LEU A 125 -14.91 -4.79 7.52
N GLY A 126 -15.88 -3.89 7.70
CA GLY A 126 -16.29 -3.40 9.02
C GLY A 126 -16.81 -4.53 9.92
N ASP A 127 -17.65 -5.44 9.39
CA ASP A 127 -18.17 -6.59 10.14
C ASP A 127 -17.04 -7.53 10.56
N ARG A 128 -16.09 -7.80 9.66
CA ARG A 128 -14.96 -8.68 9.92
C ARG A 128 -14.02 -8.12 10.99
N ILE A 129 -13.60 -6.86 10.86
CA ILE A 129 -12.66 -6.25 11.82
C ILE A 129 -13.29 -6.08 13.20
N GLU A 130 -14.55 -5.62 13.29
CA GLU A 130 -15.24 -5.50 14.56
C GLU A 130 -15.43 -6.86 15.23
N GLY A 131 -15.84 -7.88 14.49
CA GLY A 131 -15.98 -9.24 14.98
C GLY A 131 -14.67 -9.78 15.55
N ALA A 132 -13.55 -9.59 14.86
CA ALA A 132 -12.22 -10.01 15.30
C ALA A 132 -11.77 -9.29 16.56
N VAL A 133 -11.83 -7.95 16.60
CA VAL A 133 -11.42 -7.15 17.77
C VAL A 133 -12.28 -7.51 18.98
N ARG A 134 -13.59 -7.63 18.81
CA ARG A 134 -14.54 -8.00 19.87
C ARG A 134 -14.25 -9.42 20.42
N ALA A 135 -14.00 -10.39 19.53
CA ALA A 135 -13.67 -11.75 19.93
C ALA A 135 -12.36 -11.83 20.73
N ILE A 136 -11.34 -11.08 20.30
CA ILE A 136 -10.06 -10.98 21.01
C ILE A 136 -10.28 -10.30 22.39
N ALA A 137 -10.96 -9.17 22.43
CA ALA A 137 -11.22 -8.43 23.67
C ALA A 137 -11.94 -9.30 24.73
N ARG A 138 -12.91 -10.12 24.31
CA ARG A 138 -13.64 -11.05 25.20
C ARG A 138 -12.76 -12.15 25.79
N LYS A 139 -11.68 -12.55 25.11
CA LYS A 139 -10.71 -13.54 25.62
C LYS A 139 -9.79 -12.97 26.71
N HIS A 140 -9.70 -11.64 26.83
CA HIS A 140 -8.73 -10.95 27.66
C HIS A 140 -9.38 -9.97 28.67
N PRO A 141 -10.31 -10.44 29.52
CA PRO A 141 -10.97 -9.56 30.50
C PRO A 141 -9.94 -9.00 31.52
N ASN A 142 -9.97 -7.68 31.74
CA ASN A 142 -9.05 -6.93 32.61
C ASN A 142 -7.57 -7.02 32.22
N GLN A 143 -7.28 -7.24 30.95
CA GLN A 143 -5.93 -7.31 30.39
C GLN A 143 -5.69 -6.19 29.39
N THR A 144 -4.43 -5.95 29.07
CA THR A 144 -3.99 -5.05 28.01
C THR A 144 -3.56 -5.85 26.78
N VAL A 145 -4.21 -5.62 25.64
CA VAL A 145 -3.99 -6.33 24.39
C VAL A 145 -3.53 -5.36 23.32
N VAL A 146 -2.50 -5.74 22.57
CA VAL A 146 -2.01 -4.97 21.41
C VAL A 146 -2.36 -5.70 20.12
N LEU A 147 -3.05 -5.02 19.23
CA LEU A 147 -3.52 -5.55 17.94
C LEU A 147 -2.86 -4.78 16.80
N PHE A 148 -2.26 -5.49 15.85
CA PHE A 148 -1.67 -4.92 14.65
C PHE A 148 -2.55 -5.18 13.44
N SER A 149 -2.97 -4.10 12.77
CA SER A 149 -3.88 -4.14 11.63
C SER A 149 -3.48 -3.09 10.57
N HIS A 150 -4.43 -2.62 9.78
CA HIS A 150 -4.20 -1.85 8.56
C HIS A 150 -5.02 -0.57 8.51
N GLY A 151 -4.72 0.27 7.53
CA GLY A 151 -5.26 1.61 7.45
C GLY A 151 -6.79 1.65 7.29
N MET A 152 -7.33 0.96 6.29
CA MET A 152 -8.77 0.99 6.03
C MET A 152 -9.55 0.17 7.08
N ALA A 153 -8.97 -0.96 7.52
CA ALA A 153 -9.58 -1.78 8.57
C ALA A 153 -9.76 -0.99 9.89
N ILE A 154 -8.72 -0.26 10.31
CA ILE A 154 -8.78 0.58 11.51
C ILE A 154 -9.79 1.72 11.33
N ARG A 155 -9.81 2.40 10.17
CA ARG A 155 -10.78 3.46 9.87
C ARG A 155 -12.22 2.97 9.95
N GLN A 156 -12.52 1.82 9.35
CA GLN A 156 -13.86 1.23 9.41
C GLN A 156 -14.24 0.81 10.84
N PHE A 157 -13.29 0.29 11.62
CA PHE A 157 -13.53 -0.02 13.03
C PHE A 157 -13.82 1.24 13.86
N ILE A 158 -13.02 2.32 13.69
CA ILE A 158 -13.24 3.61 14.36
C ILE A 158 -14.61 4.21 13.97
N ALA A 159 -14.97 4.16 12.68
CA ALA A 159 -16.27 4.63 12.20
C ALA A 159 -17.43 3.95 12.96
N ARG A 160 -17.34 2.64 13.16
CA ARG A 160 -18.36 1.87 13.89
C ARG A 160 -18.38 2.19 15.40
N VAL A 161 -17.22 2.27 16.03
CA VAL A 161 -17.12 2.64 17.45
C VAL A 161 -17.71 4.02 17.72
N LYS A 162 -17.53 4.97 16.79
CA LYS A 162 -18.08 6.34 16.85
C LYS A 162 -19.51 6.44 16.31
N ALA A 163 -20.10 5.35 15.82
CA ALA A 163 -21.40 5.32 15.15
C ALA A 163 -21.52 6.36 14.03
N VAL A 164 -20.43 6.54 13.24
CA VAL A 164 -20.41 7.45 12.09
C VAL A 164 -21.34 6.91 11.01
N PRO A 165 -22.29 7.72 10.48
CA PRO A 165 -23.16 7.31 9.40
C PRO A 165 -22.36 6.86 8.16
N PRO A 166 -22.82 5.84 7.40
CA PRO A 166 -22.08 5.33 6.25
C PRO A 166 -21.69 6.39 5.20
N GLU A 167 -22.53 7.36 4.97
CA GLU A 167 -22.30 8.48 4.06
C GLU A 167 -21.19 9.44 4.50
N GLU A 168 -20.81 9.41 5.78
CA GLU A 168 -19.76 10.23 6.38
C GLU A 168 -18.44 9.44 6.64
N TRP A 169 -18.35 8.18 6.25
CA TRP A 169 -17.12 7.38 6.49
C TRP A 169 -15.86 7.98 5.86
N HIS A 170 -16.03 8.78 4.80
CA HIS A 170 -14.91 9.49 4.18
C HIS A 170 -14.29 10.56 5.08
N ASP A 171 -14.98 11.04 6.11
CA ASP A 171 -14.49 12.04 7.06
C ASP A 171 -13.68 11.43 8.21
N VAL A 172 -13.72 10.10 8.42
CA VAL A 172 -12.84 9.44 9.37
C VAL A 172 -11.40 9.63 8.94
N PRO A 173 -10.51 10.17 9.78
CA PRO A 173 -9.16 10.53 9.38
C PRO A 173 -8.31 9.31 9.01
N HIS A 174 -7.28 9.56 8.19
CA HIS A 174 -6.23 8.57 7.93
C HIS A 174 -5.21 8.58 9.06
N GLY A 175 -4.93 7.42 9.66
CA GLY A 175 -3.82 7.25 10.58
C GLY A 175 -2.49 7.10 9.85
N ASP A 176 -1.41 7.61 10.44
CA ASP A 176 -0.05 7.37 9.96
C ASP A 176 0.34 5.88 10.08
N ASN A 177 1.40 5.48 9.42
CA ASN A 177 2.00 4.18 9.70
C ASN A 177 2.47 4.14 11.15
N THR A 178 2.26 3.05 11.84
CA THR A 178 2.43 2.84 13.30
C THR A 178 1.56 3.72 14.20
N ALA A 179 0.59 4.50 13.67
CA ALA A 179 -0.35 5.23 14.50
C ALA A 179 -1.10 4.29 15.45
N VAL A 180 -1.31 4.77 16.68
CA VAL A 180 -1.88 4.03 17.79
C VAL A 180 -3.27 4.56 18.13
N THR A 181 -4.24 3.67 18.14
CA THR A 181 -5.59 3.93 18.67
C THR A 181 -5.75 3.16 19.97
N ARG A 182 -6.11 3.83 21.06
CA ARG A 182 -6.38 3.17 22.34
C ARG A 182 -7.87 3.14 22.63
N LEU A 183 -8.36 1.97 22.96
CA LEU A 183 -9.75 1.72 23.30
C LEU A 183 -9.86 0.97 24.63
N THR A 184 -11.03 1.06 25.22
CA THR A 184 -11.47 0.19 26.32
C THR A 184 -12.63 -0.66 25.84
N PHE A 185 -12.80 -1.85 26.44
CA PHE A 185 -13.94 -2.72 26.21
C PHE A 185 -14.47 -3.25 27.54
N ASP A 186 -15.75 -3.00 27.82
CA ASP A 186 -16.38 -3.39 29.09
C ASP A 186 -17.04 -4.78 29.09
N GLY A 187 -17.04 -5.45 27.93
CA GLY A 187 -17.69 -6.74 27.66
C GLY A 187 -18.78 -6.62 26.57
N ASP A 188 -19.28 -5.41 26.35
CA ASP A 188 -20.31 -5.10 25.34
C ASP A 188 -19.95 -3.90 24.46
N GLN A 189 -19.52 -2.79 25.02
CA GLN A 189 -19.25 -1.54 24.30
C GLN A 189 -17.76 -1.21 24.26
N PHE A 190 -17.34 -0.57 23.17
CA PHE A 190 -16.01 0.01 23.04
C PHE A 190 -16.04 1.50 23.41
N GLY A 191 -15.07 1.93 24.23
CA GLY A 191 -14.79 3.33 24.51
C GLY A 191 -13.51 3.75 23.77
N LEU A 192 -13.54 4.82 22.98
CA LEU A 192 -12.37 5.38 22.30
C LEU A 192 -11.68 6.41 23.20
N GLU A 193 -10.43 6.18 23.58
CA GLU A 193 -9.66 7.05 24.47
C GLU A 193 -8.58 7.87 23.75
N LEU A 194 -7.99 7.29 22.69
CA LEU A 194 -6.95 7.93 21.88
C LEU A 194 -7.14 7.49 20.42
N GLU A 195 -7.19 8.44 19.51
CA GLU A 195 -7.47 8.16 18.10
C GLU A 195 -6.24 8.46 17.22
N LEU A 196 -5.73 7.42 16.54
CA LEU A 196 -4.71 7.52 15.47
C LEU A 196 -3.46 8.35 15.86
N ASP A 197 -3.04 8.28 17.12
CA ASP A 197 -1.92 9.06 17.63
C ASP A 197 -0.59 8.56 17.07
N ASN A 198 0.17 9.47 16.47
CA ASN A 198 1.50 9.23 15.91
C ASN A 198 2.61 10.07 16.60
N SER A 199 2.37 10.55 17.82
CA SER A 199 3.28 11.45 18.57
C SER A 199 4.68 10.88 18.79
N HIS A 200 4.86 9.55 18.64
CA HIS A 200 6.16 8.89 18.71
C HIS A 200 6.98 8.99 17.43
N LEU A 201 6.39 9.50 16.32
CA LEU A 201 7.06 9.65 15.05
C LEU A 201 7.57 11.09 14.85
N PRO A 202 8.88 11.31 14.78
CA PRO A 202 9.40 12.55 14.21
C PRO A 202 8.94 12.75 12.77
N GLU A 203 8.85 14.02 12.32
CA GLU A 203 8.31 14.38 11.00
C GLU A 203 9.05 13.68 9.85
N GLU A 204 10.38 13.53 9.98
CA GLU A 204 11.25 12.93 8.97
C GLU A 204 11.02 11.45 8.73
N ILE A 205 10.35 10.72 9.65
CA ILE A 205 9.97 9.32 9.45
C ILE A 205 8.45 9.12 9.34
N SER A 206 7.65 10.16 9.53
CA SER A 206 6.20 10.11 9.32
C SER A 206 5.88 9.93 7.84
N THR A 207 5.17 8.86 7.48
CA THR A 207 4.75 8.62 6.09
C THR A 207 3.76 9.69 5.63
N LEU A 208 2.81 10.09 6.49
CA LEU A 208 1.83 11.12 6.15
C LEU A 208 2.44 12.51 6.00
N ALA A 209 3.46 12.86 6.80
CA ALA A 209 4.14 14.14 6.65
C ALA A 209 4.94 14.22 5.34
N ARG A 210 5.52 13.10 4.91
CA ARG A 210 6.34 12.99 3.69
C ARG A 210 5.50 12.88 2.41
N GLN A 211 4.26 12.37 2.51
CA GLN A 211 3.34 12.19 1.38
C GLN A 211 2.19 13.19 1.43
N ALA A 212 1.89 13.83 0.31
CA ALA A 212 0.87 14.89 0.24
C ALA A 212 -0.47 14.42 -0.36
N TRP A 213 -0.60 13.15 -0.80
CA TRP A 213 -1.77 12.62 -1.51
C TRP A 213 -3.08 12.69 -0.70
N TRP A 214 -3.00 12.69 0.61
CA TRP A 214 -4.15 12.75 1.51
C TRP A 214 -4.63 14.18 1.81
N ARG A 215 -3.84 15.22 1.45
CA ARG A 215 -4.19 16.61 1.68
C ARG A 215 -5.15 17.11 0.61
N ARG A 216 -6.37 17.52 1.01
CA ARG A 216 -7.33 18.13 0.09
C ARG A 216 -6.78 19.47 -0.42
N GLY A 217 -6.73 19.66 -1.75
CA GLY A 217 -6.34 20.93 -2.40
C GLY A 217 -4.86 21.25 -2.43
N GLY A 218 -3.98 20.36 -1.95
CA GLY A 218 -2.53 20.52 -2.11
C GLY A 218 -2.10 20.20 -3.56
N LYS A 219 -1.19 21.00 -4.14
CA LYS A 219 -0.43 20.55 -5.31
C LYS A 219 0.50 19.44 -4.82
N ALA A 220 0.03 18.21 -4.90
CA ALA A 220 0.81 17.06 -4.51
C ALA A 220 2.00 16.93 -5.44
N LYS A 221 3.23 17.00 -4.89
CA LYS A 221 4.42 16.51 -5.59
C LYS A 221 4.43 14.98 -5.67
N ASP A 222 3.48 14.34 -5.02
CA ASP A 222 3.33 12.91 -4.90
C ASP A 222 2.52 12.41 -6.10
N VAL A 223 3.18 12.28 -7.24
CA VAL A 223 2.55 11.92 -8.50
C VAL A 223 2.39 10.41 -8.55
N ASN A 224 1.16 9.94 -8.69
CA ASN A 224 0.90 8.52 -8.86
C ASN A 224 1.50 8.02 -10.17
N LEU A 225 2.35 7.00 -10.07
CA LEU A 225 2.86 6.29 -11.23
C LEU A 225 1.77 5.39 -11.83
N TRP A 226 1.70 5.34 -13.13
CA TRP A 226 0.90 4.37 -13.86
C TRP A 226 1.59 3.97 -15.15
N TYR A 227 1.18 2.83 -15.71
CA TYR A 227 1.85 2.22 -16.86
C TYR A 227 0.82 1.81 -17.91
N ARG A 228 1.20 1.84 -19.17
CA ARG A 228 0.43 1.26 -20.27
C ARG A 228 1.35 0.69 -21.34
N PRO A 229 0.85 -0.26 -22.13
CA PRO A 229 1.52 -0.63 -23.37
C PRO A 229 1.66 0.57 -24.30
N ILE A 230 2.73 0.56 -25.09
CA ILE A 230 2.91 1.52 -26.17
C ILE A 230 1.84 1.31 -27.24
N ARG A 231 1.32 2.38 -27.83
CA ARG A 231 0.52 2.34 -29.05
C ARG A 231 1.45 2.38 -30.25
N TRP A 232 1.88 1.22 -30.70
CA TRP A 232 3.01 1.09 -31.61
C TRP A 232 2.89 1.93 -32.87
N GLU A 233 1.72 1.94 -33.51
CA GLU A 233 1.51 2.67 -34.77
C GLU A 233 1.59 4.19 -34.62
N GLU A 234 1.29 4.69 -33.41
CA GLU A 234 1.25 6.13 -33.11
C GLU A 234 2.54 6.60 -32.41
N GLU A 235 3.19 5.73 -31.65
CA GLU A 235 4.22 6.12 -30.67
C GLU A 235 5.58 5.45 -30.92
N ARG A 236 5.77 4.72 -32.02
CA ARG A 236 7.06 4.06 -32.33
C ARG A 236 8.23 5.05 -32.45
N GLU A 237 7.95 6.28 -32.89
CA GLU A 237 8.97 7.32 -33.03
C GLU A 237 9.46 7.75 -31.61
N LEU A 238 8.56 7.87 -30.65
CA LEU A 238 8.90 8.14 -29.26
C LEU A 238 9.85 7.05 -28.69
N TYR A 239 9.56 5.77 -28.99
CA TYR A 239 10.45 4.68 -28.62
C TYR A 239 11.83 4.82 -29.27
N LEU A 240 11.86 5.17 -30.55
CA LEU A 240 13.10 5.31 -31.31
C LEU A 240 13.95 6.49 -30.82
N GLU A 241 13.32 7.60 -30.46
CA GLU A 241 13.97 8.77 -29.86
C GLU A 241 14.62 8.42 -28.51
N ALA A 242 13.87 7.78 -27.62
CA ALA A 242 14.40 7.32 -26.33
C ALA A 242 15.57 6.33 -26.48
N ARG A 243 15.49 5.41 -27.46
CA ARG A 243 16.58 4.51 -27.81
C ARG A 243 17.81 5.26 -28.31
N ARG A 244 17.62 6.26 -29.16
CA ARG A 244 18.71 7.07 -29.70
C ARG A 244 19.39 7.89 -28.63
N GLU A 245 18.62 8.52 -27.76
CA GLU A 245 19.16 9.31 -26.66
C GLU A 245 19.96 8.44 -25.68
N ALA A 246 19.41 7.31 -25.25
CA ALA A 246 20.12 6.35 -24.40
C ALA A 246 21.38 5.81 -25.08
N TRP A 247 21.32 5.52 -26.38
CA TRP A 247 22.48 5.07 -27.15
C TRP A 247 23.59 6.11 -27.18
N THR A 248 23.24 7.36 -27.53
CA THR A 248 24.18 8.48 -27.61
C THR A 248 24.81 8.78 -26.23
N SER A 249 24.00 8.76 -25.19
CA SER A 249 24.47 8.96 -23.81
C SER A 249 25.46 7.89 -23.35
N THR A 250 25.28 6.63 -23.81
CA THR A 250 26.10 5.50 -23.39
C THR A 250 27.35 5.32 -24.25
N HIS A 251 27.26 5.57 -25.56
CA HIS A 251 28.30 5.25 -26.53
C HIS A 251 28.97 6.46 -27.14
N GLY A 252 28.40 7.67 -27.00
CA GLY A 252 28.85 8.90 -27.64
C GLY A 252 28.27 9.13 -29.05
N GLU A 253 28.36 10.37 -29.53
CA GLU A 253 27.74 10.81 -30.79
C GLU A 253 28.34 10.16 -32.06
N GLY A 254 29.56 9.62 -31.99
CA GLY A 254 30.25 9.04 -33.14
C GLY A 254 29.93 7.58 -33.43
N VAL A 255 29.14 6.90 -32.58
CA VAL A 255 28.84 5.47 -32.74
C VAL A 255 27.53 5.30 -33.53
N PRO A 256 27.55 4.52 -34.66
CA PRO A 256 26.35 4.29 -35.46
C PRO A 256 25.17 3.72 -34.62
N PHE A 257 23.99 4.27 -34.85
CA PHE A 257 22.76 3.84 -34.20
C PHE A 257 21.93 2.96 -35.14
N ASP A 258 21.69 1.69 -34.80
CA ASP A 258 20.86 0.77 -35.56
C ASP A 258 19.37 0.89 -35.17
N GLY A 259 18.72 1.94 -35.62
CA GLY A 259 17.30 2.16 -35.30
C GLY A 259 16.37 1.06 -35.84
N GLU A 260 16.66 0.50 -37.02
CA GLU A 260 15.88 -0.59 -37.61
C GLU A 260 16.01 -1.88 -36.78
N GLY A 261 17.19 -2.17 -36.26
CA GLY A 261 17.41 -3.29 -35.34
C GLY A 261 16.57 -3.18 -34.09
N PHE A 262 16.59 -2.01 -33.45
CA PHE A 262 15.76 -1.77 -32.24
C PHE A 262 14.26 -1.86 -32.51
N LEU A 263 13.78 -1.38 -33.67
CA LEU A 263 12.37 -1.51 -34.07
C LEU A 263 11.97 -2.98 -34.30
N ARG A 264 12.85 -3.78 -34.93
CA ARG A 264 12.60 -5.23 -35.12
C ARG A 264 12.48 -5.95 -33.76
N ASP A 265 13.41 -5.69 -32.85
CA ASP A 265 13.40 -6.31 -31.52
C ASP A 265 12.15 -5.92 -30.72
N ALA A 266 11.77 -4.65 -30.76
CA ALA A 266 10.55 -4.19 -30.10
C ALA A 266 9.29 -4.86 -30.66
N ARG A 267 9.17 -4.99 -32.00
CA ARG A 267 8.06 -5.72 -32.63
C ARG A 267 8.01 -7.18 -32.25
N LEU A 268 9.16 -7.83 -32.14
CA LEU A 268 9.24 -9.21 -31.67
C LEU A 268 8.67 -9.34 -30.25
N HIS A 269 9.10 -8.49 -29.33
CA HIS A 269 8.61 -8.55 -27.94
C HIS A 269 7.11 -8.20 -27.85
N LEU A 270 6.64 -7.23 -28.64
CA LEU A 270 5.21 -6.90 -28.74
C LEU A 270 4.35 -8.03 -29.32
N SER A 271 4.93 -8.90 -30.15
CA SER A 271 4.22 -10.08 -30.67
C SER A 271 3.97 -11.15 -29.58
N HIS A 272 4.80 -11.18 -28.54
CA HIS A 272 4.66 -12.09 -27.41
C HIS A 272 3.74 -11.54 -26.31
N THR A 273 3.78 -10.23 -26.09
CA THR A 273 2.93 -9.56 -25.11
C THR A 273 2.70 -8.10 -25.46
N PRO A 274 1.48 -7.55 -25.27
CA PRO A 274 1.24 -6.11 -25.43
C PRO A 274 2.16 -5.24 -24.56
N TRP A 275 2.67 -5.78 -23.45
CA TRP A 275 3.58 -5.12 -22.51
C TRP A 275 5.06 -5.18 -22.95
N GLY A 276 5.36 -5.75 -24.12
CA GLY A 276 6.71 -5.85 -24.66
C GLY A 276 7.44 -4.52 -24.79
N VAL A 277 6.71 -3.41 -24.97
CA VAL A 277 7.19 -2.04 -24.74
C VAL A 277 6.15 -1.30 -23.91
N THR A 278 6.58 -0.79 -22.78
CA THR A 278 5.70 -0.17 -21.76
C THR A 278 6.15 1.26 -21.49
N LEU A 279 5.19 2.19 -21.49
CA LEU A 279 5.39 3.58 -21.08
C LEU A 279 5.00 3.75 -19.61
N ALA A 280 5.84 4.46 -18.86
CA ALA A 280 5.60 4.86 -17.48
C ALA A 280 5.27 6.35 -17.41
N PHE A 281 4.26 6.71 -16.64
CA PHE A 281 3.79 8.09 -16.48
C PHE A 281 3.79 8.46 -14.99
N ALA A 282 4.10 9.72 -14.73
CA ALA A 282 3.96 10.38 -13.44
C ALA A 282 2.85 11.44 -13.56
N GLY A 283 1.61 11.09 -13.20
CA GLY A 283 0.44 11.89 -13.58
C GLY A 283 0.22 11.83 -15.08
N ASP A 284 0.22 12.97 -15.77
CA ASP A 284 0.07 13.05 -17.23
C ASP A 284 1.42 13.12 -17.95
N ASP A 285 2.53 13.27 -17.24
CA ASP A 285 3.86 13.40 -17.82
C ASP A 285 4.50 12.03 -18.05
N LEU A 286 5.10 11.84 -19.23
CA LEU A 286 5.92 10.66 -19.50
C LEU A 286 7.14 10.67 -18.58
N ALA A 287 7.28 9.66 -17.76
CA ALA A 287 8.38 9.51 -16.81
C ALA A 287 9.47 8.55 -17.32
N GLY A 288 9.12 7.70 -18.29
CA GLY A 288 10.07 6.77 -18.86
C GLY A 288 9.42 5.67 -19.68
N MET A 289 10.24 4.74 -20.14
CA MET A 289 9.77 3.52 -20.79
C MET A 289 10.70 2.34 -20.51
N PHE A 290 10.18 1.14 -20.67
CA PHE A 290 10.97 -0.07 -20.61
C PHE A 290 10.49 -1.08 -21.65
N GLN A 291 11.40 -1.93 -22.08
CA GLN A 291 11.13 -3.05 -22.97
C GLN A 291 11.28 -4.35 -22.20
N LEU A 292 10.34 -5.27 -22.38
CA LEU A 292 10.30 -6.57 -21.75
C LEU A 292 10.46 -7.66 -22.82
N ASP A 293 11.43 -8.53 -22.60
CA ASP A 293 11.58 -9.80 -23.31
C ASP A 293 11.09 -10.94 -22.40
N PRO A 294 9.87 -11.47 -22.63
CA PRO A 294 9.32 -12.53 -21.78
C PRO A 294 9.89 -13.91 -22.09
N GLU A 295 10.57 -14.10 -23.23
CA GLU A 295 11.01 -15.41 -23.72
C GLU A 295 12.41 -15.77 -23.28
N ARG A 296 13.32 -14.81 -23.17
CA ARG A 296 14.75 -15.04 -23.00
C ARG A 296 15.13 -15.93 -21.82
N TYR A 297 14.41 -15.81 -20.70
CA TYR A 297 14.60 -16.58 -19.49
C TYR A 297 13.31 -17.25 -19.00
N SER A 298 12.41 -17.59 -19.93
CA SER A 298 11.14 -18.22 -19.63
C SER A 298 11.27 -19.57 -18.92
N GLN A 299 12.34 -20.31 -19.20
CA GLN A 299 12.66 -21.59 -18.53
C GLN A 299 12.96 -21.42 -17.04
N ASP A 300 13.48 -20.25 -16.66
CA ASP A 300 13.76 -19.88 -15.27
C ASP A 300 12.60 -19.15 -14.60
N ASN A 301 11.45 -19.07 -15.27
CA ASN A 301 10.27 -18.27 -14.87
C ASN A 301 10.63 -16.80 -14.60
N ALA A 302 11.53 -16.24 -15.41
CA ALA A 302 12.03 -14.87 -15.30
C ALA A 302 11.82 -14.10 -16.62
N GLY A 303 11.46 -12.82 -16.50
CA GLY A 303 11.46 -11.87 -17.61
C GLY A 303 12.79 -11.11 -17.69
N TYR A 304 13.17 -10.68 -18.87
CA TYR A 304 14.36 -9.86 -19.10
C TYR A 304 13.97 -8.46 -19.55
N ILE A 305 14.58 -7.45 -18.97
CA ILE A 305 14.37 -6.04 -19.37
C ILE A 305 15.63 -5.58 -20.14
N PRO A 306 15.63 -5.66 -21.47
CA PRO A 306 16.77 -5.26 -22.30
C PRO A 306 16.95 -3.75 -22.39
N PHE A 307 15.94 -2.98 -21.98
CA PHE A 307 15.97 -1.52 -22.05
C PHE A 307 15.10 -0.89 -20.97
N CYS A 308 15.67 0.08 -20.29
CA CYS A 308 14.96 0.98 -19.36
C CYS A 308 15.45 2.41 -19.61
N TYR A 309 14.53 3.34 -19.77
CA TYR A 309 14.78 4.75 -20.03
C TYR A 309 13.96 5.60 -19.05
N ILE A 310 14.58 6.58 -18.45
CA ILE A 310 13.95 7.55 -17.55
C ILE A 310 14.13 8.94 -18.16
N VAL A 311 13.01 9.66 -18.32
CA VAL A 311 12.98 11.03 -18.86
C VAL A 311 13.52 12.02 -17.84
#